data_a5e96291307714e87444be63e53175ba
#
_entry.id   a5e96291307714e87444be63e53175ba
#
_cell.length_a   1.000
_cell.length_b   1.000
_cell.length_c   1.000
_cell.angle_alpha   90.00
_cell.angle_beta   90.00
_cell.angle_gamma   90.00
#
_symmetry.space_group_name_H-M   'P 1'
#
loop_
_entity.id
_entity.type
_entity.pdbx_description
1 polymer ?
#
loop_
_entity_poly.entity_id
_entity_poly.type
_entity_poly.pdbx_seq_one_letter_code
_entity_poly.pdbx_strand_id
1 'polypeptide(L)'
;MDKPLIVSANNELVKRARSLRQKKRRAETGLFLVEGIHHIGQALDAGWKVESIFYAPDLLASQYANELISRVSDKARAVSTEVINSLAEKDNPQGIVAVIAQKQTLASQLGSIGSAVVLVSPQDPGNVGTILRSMDAVGA
;
A
#
# COMPACT_ATOMS: atom_id res chain seq x y z
N MET A 1 -14.36 4.25 -19.52
CA MET A 1 -15.57 3.67 -18.88
C MET A 1 -15.52 3.99 -17.40
N ASP A 2 -16.43 4.84 -16.94
CA ASP A 2 -16.57 5.13 -15.52
C ASP A 2 -17.02 3.86 -14.78
N LYS A 3 -16.15 3.35 -13.92
CA LYS A 3 -16.51 2.23 -13.06
C LYS A 3 -17.46 2.73 -11.98
N PRO A 4 -18.52 1.98 -11.65
CA PRO A 4 -19.52 2.42 -10.68
C PRO A 4 -18.88 2.61 -9.29
N LEU A 5 -19.37 3.60 -8.56
CA LEU A 5 -18.99 3.87 -7.18
C LEU A 5 -19.39 2.69 -6.28
N ILE A 6 -18.43 2.13 -5.54
CA ILE A 6 -18.68 1.06 -4.58
C ILE A 6 -19.11 1.68 -3.25
N VAL A 7 -20.35 1.50 -2.87
CA VAL A 7 -20.92 2.06 -1.63
C VAL A 7 -21.08 1.04 -0.50
N SER A 8 -20.85 -0.25 -0.78
CA SER A 8 -21.04 -1.30 0.22
C SER A 8 -19.70 -1.87 0.70
N ALA A 9 -19.49 -1.83 2.01
CA ALA A 9 -18.37 -2.51 2.66
C ALA A 9 -18.44 -4.06 2.55
N ASN A 10 -19.58 -4.59 2.10
CA ASN A 10 -19.77 -6.01 1.82
C ASN A 10 -19.41 -6.41 0.38
N ASN A 11 -19.01 -5.47 -0.46
CA ASN A 11 -18.49 -5.76 -1.78
C ASN A 11 -17.30 -6.73 -1.69
N GLU A 12 -17.23 -7.72 -2.57
CA GLU A 12 -16.21 -8.79 -2.51
C GLU A 12 -14.78 -8.25 -2.65
N LEU A 13 -14.54 -7.23 -3.48
CA LEU A 13 -13.22 -6.61 -3.62
C LEU A 13 -12.81 -5.91 -2.32
N VAL A 14 -13.75 -5.23 -1.66
CA VAL A 14 -13.54 -4.55 -0.38
C VAL A 14 -13.25 -5.55 0.73
N LYS A 15 -14.05 -6.62 0.85
CA LYS A 15 -13.83 -7.70 1.82
C LYS A 15 -12.45 -8.33 1.64
N ARG A 16 -12.09 -8.64 0.39
CA ARG A 16 -10.78 -9.21 0.05
C ARG A 16 -9.64 -8.28 0.47
N ALA A 17 -9.72 -6.99 0.12
CA ALA A 17 -8.73 -6.01 0.54
C ALA A 17 -8.64 -5.92 2.06
N ARG A 18 -9.78 -5.76 2.76
CA ARG A 18 -9.82 -5.68 4.22
C ARG A 18 -9.26 -6.91 4.93
N SER A 19 -9.40 -8.11 4.34
CA SER A 19 -8.85 -9.35 4.91
C SER A 19 -7.32 -9.32 5.01
N LEU A 20 -6.64 -8.49 4.21
CA LEU A 20 -5.17 -8.34 4.22
C LEU A 20 -4.63 -7.67 5.50
N ARG A 21 -5.49 -7.17 6.38
CA ARG A 21 -5.10 -6.78 7.76
C ARG A 21 -4.59 -7.99 8.55
N GLN A 22 -5.09 -9.18 8.23
CA GLN A 22 -4.66 -10.41 8.89
C GLN A 22 -3.33 -10.92 8.31
N LYS A 23 -2.36 -11.20 9.18
CA LYS A 23 -1.05 -11.74 8.79
C LYS A 23 -1.18 -13.00 7.93
N LYS A 24 -2.09 -13.91 8.33
CA LYS A 24 -2.37 -15.16 7.59
C LYS A 24 -2.74 -14.88 6.14
N ARG A 25 -3.66 -13.92 5.91
CA ARG A 25 -4.10 -13.59 4.55
C ARG A 25 -3.00 -12.96 3.71
N ARG A 26 -2.15 -12.12 4.31
CA ARG A 26 -0.98 -11.58 3.61
C ARG A 26 0.00 -12.67 3.19
N ALA A 27 0.24 -13.65 4.07
CA ALA A 27 1.11 -14.79 3.76
C ALA A 27 0.54 -15.70 2.67
N GLU A 28 -0.78 -15.96 2.69
CA GLU A 28 -1.46 -16.79 1.68
C GLU A 28 -1.51 -16.14 0.30
N THR A 29 -1.70 -14.82 0.24
CA THR A 29 -1.93 -14.10 -1.02
C THR A 29 -0.68 -13.43 -1.59
N GLY A 30 0.33 -13.19 -0.76
CA GLY A 30 1.47 -12.35 -1.13
C GLY A 30 1.10 -10.88 -1.35
N LEU A 31 -0.06 -10.44 -0.81
CA LEU A 31 -0.55 -9.08 -0.95
C LEU A 31 -0.58 -8.36 0.40
N PHE A 32 -0.52 -7.03 0.38
CA PHE A 32 -0.68 -6.20 1.57
C PHE A 32 -1.31 -4.85 1.24
N LEU A 33 -1.79 -4.15 2.26
CA LEU A 33 -2.37 -2.81 2.13
C LEU A 33 -1.32 -1.73 2.33
N VAL A 34 -1.41 -0.70 1.51
CA VAL A 34 -0.68 0.56 1.66
C VAL A 34 -1.69 1.69 1.72
N GLU A 35 -1.61 2.51 2.77
CA GLU A 35 -2.47 3.66 2.98
C GLU A 35 -1.70 4.95 2.79
N GLY A 36 -2.33 5.91 2.14
CA GLY A 36 -1.84 7.27 1.99
C GLY A 36 -1.17 7.55 0.65
N ILE A 37 -1.38 8.79 0.19
CA ILE A 37 -1.00 9.25 -1.16
C ILE A 37 0.51 9.11 -1.40
N HIS A 38 1.33 9.54 -0.43
CA HIS A 38 2.79 9.52 -0.58
C HIS A 38 3.36 8.12 -0.62
N HIS A 39 2.90 7.21 0.25
CA HIS A 39 3.38 5.83 0.27
C HIS A 39 3.01 5.06 -1.00
N ILE A 40 1.79 5.30 -1.52
CA ILE A 40 1.34 4.71 -2.77
C ILE A 40 2.16 5.26 -3.94
N GLY A 41 2.43 6.57 -3.96
CA GLY A 41 3.30 7.19 -4.96
C GLY A 41 4.70 6.58 -4.96
N GLN A 42 5.34 6.48 -3.81
CA GLN A 42 6.65 5.85 -3.66
C GLN A 42 6.65 4.39 -4.12
N ALA A 43 5.61 3.63 -3.82
CA ALA A 43 5.49 2.25 -4.29
C ALA A 43 5.39 2.16 -5.82
N LEU A 44 4.60 3.03 -6.45
CA LEU A 44 4.49 3.11 -7.91
C LEU A 44 5.82 3.52 -8.56
N ASP A 45 6.51 4.51 -8.01
CA ASP A 45 7.80 4.99 -8.51
C ASP A 45 8.90 3.93 -8.37
N ALA A 46 8.86 3.14 -7.31
CA ALA A 46 9.74 1.99 -7.10
C ALA A 46 9.33 0.73 -7.91
N GLY A 47 8.36 0.83 -8.80
CA GLY A 47 7.91 -0.25 -9.68
C GLY A 47 7.26 -1.42 -8.95
N TRP A 48 6.59 -1.17 -7.81
CA TRP A 48 5.82 -2.21 -7.13
C TRP A 48 4.55 -2.55 -7.92
N LYS A 49 4.20 -3.83 -7.93
CA LYS A 49 2.99 -4.29 -8.62
C LYS A 49 1.75 -3.96 -7.80
N VAL A 50 0.97 -3.01 -8.29
CA VAL A 50 -0.35 -2.68 -7.73
C VAL A 50 -1.40 -3.62 -8.29
N GLU A 51 -2.20 -4.24 -7.43
CA GLU A 51 -3.35 -5.09 -7.80
C GLU A 51 -4.64 -4.29 -7.90
N SER A 52 -4.88 -3.40 -6.95
CA SER A 52 -6.02 -2.47 -6.98
C SER A 52 -5.75 -1.23 -6.13
N ILE A 53 -6.43 -0.14 -6.46
CA ILE A 53 -6.48 1.08 -5.65
C ILE A 53 -7.96 1.40 -5.38
N PHE A 54 -8.28 1.63 -4.12
CA PHE A 54 -9.56 2.15 -3.67
C PHE A 54 -9.38 3.62 -3.29
N TYR A 55 -10.25 4.48 -3.76
CA TYR A 55 -10.19 5.90 -3.45
C TYR A 55 -11.58 6.49 -3.26
N ALA A 56 -11.71 7.41 -2.31
CA ALA A 56 -12.93 8.18 -2.07
C ALA A 56 -12.78 9.55 -2.74
N PRO A 57 -13.50 9.83 -3.85
CA PRO A 57 -13.38 11.10 -4.57
C PRO A 57 -13.61 12.32 -3.67
N ASP A 58 -14.52 12.22 -2.71
CA ASP A 58 -14.87 13.31 -1.79
C ASP A 58 -13.75 13.69 -0.82
N LEU A 59 -12.77 12.80 -0.61
CA LEU A 59 -11.62 13.02 0.29
C LEU A 59 -10.34 13.37 -0.46
N LEU A 60 -10.31 13.21 -1.78
CA LEU A 60 -9.13 13.44 -2.61
C LEU A 60 -9.20 14.77 -3.34
N ALA A 61 -8.65 15.82 -2.73
CA ALA A 61 -8.64 17.16 -3.32
C ALA A 61 -7.33 17.52 -4.05
N SER A 62 -6.28 16.67 -3.98
CA SER A 62 -4.97 17.03 -4.54
C SER A 62 -4.82 16.59 -5.99
N GLN A 63 -4.19 17.44 -6.82
CA GLN A 63 -3.82 17.11 -8.19
C GLN A 63 -2.93 15.85 -8.24
N TYR A 64 -1.98 15.74 -7.32
CA TYR A 64 -1.08 14.59 -7.23
C TYR A 64 -1.82 13.26 -7.02
N ALA A 65 -2.89 13.25 -6.20
CA ALA A 65 -3.72 12.06 -6.03
C ALA A 65 -4.41 11.66 -7.34
N ASN A 66 -4.93 12.63 -8.09
CA ASN A 66 -5.56 12.37 -9.39
C ASN A 66 -4.56 11.83 -10.41
N GLU A 67 -3.34 12.34 -10.42
CA GLU A 67 -2.25 11.84 -11.27
C GLU A 67 -1.89 10.38 -10.91
N LEU A 68 -1.79 10.04 -9.61
CA LEU A 68 -1.56 8.66 -9.16
C LEU A 68 -2.66 7.72 -9.63
N ILE A 69 -3.93 8.11 -9.47
CA ILE A 69 -5.07 7.30 -9.91
C ILE A 69 -5.04 7.11 -11.42
N SER A 70 -4.69 8.12 -12.20
CA SER A 70 -4.62 8.04 -13.66
C SER A 70 -3.56 7.04 -14.14
N ARG A 71 -2.42 6.95 -13.44
CA ARG A 71 -1.33 6.00 -13.77
C ARG A 71 -1.77 4.53 -13.67
N VAL A 72 -2.81 4.24 -12.89
CA VAL A 72 -3.33 2.88 -12.63
C VAL A 72 -4.86 2.82 -12.78
N SER A 73 -5.40 3.58 -13.71
CA SER A 73 -6.85 3.76 -13.91
C SER A 73 -7.61 2.45 -14.15
N ASP A 74 -6.98 1.46 -14.78
CA ASP A 74 -7.52 0.11 -14.99
C ASP A 74 -7.78 -0.62 -13.66
N LYS A 75 -6.99 -0.35 -12.63
CA LYS A 75 -7.04 -0.95 -11.29
C LYS A 75 -7.72 -0.06 -10.24
N ALA A 76 -7.98 1.19 -10.58
CA ALA A 76 -8.64 2.13 -9.69
C ALA A 76 -10.13 1.85 -9.53
N ARG A 77 -10.65 2.00 -8.32
CA ARG A 77 -12.05 1.80 -7.91
C ARG A 77 -12.48 2.96 -7.01
N ALA A 78 -13.44 3.72 -7.49
CA ALA A 78 -14.08 4.74 -6.66
C ALA A 78 -14.94 4.06 -5.59
N VAL A 79 -14.82 4.51 -4.35
CA VAL A 79 -15.57 3.97 -3.21
C VAL A 79 -16.15 5.12 -2.39
N SER A 80 -17.18 4.85 -1.59
CA SER A 80 -17.72 5.85 -0.66
C SER A 80 -16.74 6.08 0.51
N THR A 81 -16.93 7.20 1.23
CA THR A 81 -16.17 7.54 2.44
C THR A 81 -16.27 6.44 3.51
N GLU A 82 -17.47 5.82 3.68
CA GLU A 82 -17.66 4.73 4.63
C GLU A 82 -16.82 3.49 4.25
N VAL A 83 -16.76 3.19 2.95
CA VAL A 83 -15.97 2.07 2.46
C VAL A 83 -14.49 2.31 2.67
N ILE A 84 -13.96 3.50 2.34
CA ILE A 84 -12.54 3.80 2.55
C ILE A 84 -12.17 3.76 4.04
N ASN A 85 -13.04 4.27 4.92
CA ASN A 85 -12.85 4.21 6.37
C ASN A 85 -12.80 2.74 6.86
N SER A 86 -13.56 1.85 6.24
CA SER A 86 -13.52 0.42 6.56
C SER A 86 -12.24 -0.27 6.11
N LEU A 87 -11.49 0.31 5.18
CA LEU A 87 -10.21 -0.20 4.67
C LEU A 87 -9.01 0.43 5.38
N ALA A 88 -9.12 1.67 5.84
CA ALA A 88 -8.05 2.41 6.50
C ALA A 88 -7.85 1.93 7.94
N GLU A 89 -6.60 1.96 8.41
CA GLU A 89 -6.26 1.67 9.81
C GLU A 89 -6.16 2.94 10.66
N LYS A 90 -6.01 4.11 10.01
CA LYS A 90 -5.89 5.40 10.67
C LYS A 90 -7.25 6.03 10.93
N ASP A 91 -7.37 6.75 12.04
CA ASP A 91 -8.58 7.49 12.42
C ASP A 91 -8.95 8.63 11.47
N ASN A 92 -7.99 9.09 10.67
CA ASN A 92 -8.20 10.14 9.65
C ASN A 92 -7.58 9.69 8.31
N PRO A 93 -8.27 8.84 7.54
CA PRO A 93 -7.75 8.30 6.30
C PRO A 93 -7.60 9.38 5.24
N GLN A 94 -6.52 9.30 4.46
CA GLN A 94 -6.24 10.22 3.34
C GLN A 94 -7.08 9.91 2.08
N GLY A 95 -8.14 9.15 2.21
CA GLY A 95 -9.06 8.85 1.12
C GLY A 95 -8.53 7.89 0.04
N ILE A 96 -7.39 7.22 0.27
CA ILE A 96 -6.80 6.30 -0.70
C ILE A 96 -6.09 5.12 -0.02
N VAL A 97 -6.36 3.90 -0.51
CA VAL A 97 -5.72 2.65 -0.07
C VAL A 97 -5.40 1.80 -1.29
N ALA A 98 -4.19 1.25 -1.35
CA ALA A 98 -3.76 0.34 -2.41
C ALA A 98 -3.56 -1.08 -1.89
N VAL A 99 -3.85 -2.07 -2.72
CA VAL A 99 -3.45 -3.46 -2.57
C VAL A 99 -2.23 -3.68 -3.44
N ILE A 100 -1.11 -4.06 -2.83
CA ILE A 100 0.18 -4.18 -3.49
C ILE A 100 0.74 -5.60 -3.28
N ALA A 101 1.37 -6.15 -4.32
CA ALA A 101 2.03 -7.43 -4.24
C ALA A 101 3.38 -7.31 -3.52
N GLN A 102 3.65 -8.22 -2.59
CA GLN A 102 4.93 -8.31 -1.91
C GLN A 102 6.04 -8.67 -2.91
N LYS A 103 7.15 -7.94 -2.87
CA LYS A 103 8.37 -8.34 -3.56
C LYS A 103 9.10 -9.36 -2.68
N GLN A 104 9.43 -10.49 -3.26
CA GLN A 104 10.33 -11.47 -2.63
C GLN A 104 11.71 -11.34 -3.27
N THR A 105 12.70 -11.00 -2.47
CA THR A 105 14.10 -10.98 -2.91
C THR A 105 14.81 -12.16 -2.26
N LEU A 106 15.34 -13.06 -3.07
CA LEU A 106 16.15 -14.17 -2.59
C LEU A 106 17.55 -13.68 -2.21
N ALA A 107 18.15 -14.30 -1.20
CA ALA A 107 19.52 -13.97 -0.80
C ALA A 107 20.52 -14.06 -1.96
N SER A 108 20.30 -14.99 -2.89
CA SER A 108 21.12 -15.15 -4.12
C SER A 108 20.99 -13.98 -5.11
N GLN A 109 19.98 -13.12 -4.96
CA GLN A 109 19.76 -11.94 -5.80
C GLN A 109 20.39 -10.67 -5.19
N LEU A 110 20.88 -10.76 -3.96
CA LEU A 110 21.66 -9.72 -3.31
C LEU A 110 23.06 -9.76 -3.92
N GLY A 111 23.41 -8.82 -4.77
CA GLY A 111 24.74 -8.71 -5.37
C GLY A 111 25.86 -8.58 -4.32
N SER A 112 27.01 -8.00 -4.67
CA SER A 112 28.05 -7.71 -3.68
C SER A 112 27.54 -6.65 -2.69
N ILE A 113 27.42 -7.03 -1.43
CA ILE A 113 26.94 -6.16 -0.35
C ILE A 113 28.16 -5.52 0.30
N GLY A 114 28.29 -4.19 0.23
CA GLY A 114 29.36 -3.44 0.89
C GLY A 114 29.13 -3.34 2.41
N SER A 115 27.89 -3.07 2.81
CA SER A 115 27.45 -2.99 4.21
C SER A 115 26.04 -3.52 4.35
N ALA A 116 25.74 -4.15 5.47
CA ALA A 116 24.41 -4.67 5.74
C ALA A 116 24.04 -4.52 7.22
N VAL A 117 22.75 -4.32 7.49
CA VAL A 117 22.20 -4.37 8.85
C VAL A 117 21.26 -5.57 8.95
N VAL A 118 21.50 -6.39 9.98
CA VAL A 118 20.66 -7.54 10.27
C VAL A 118 19.74 -7.22 11.45
N LEU A 119 18.44 -7.29 11.25
CA LEU A 119 17.45 -7.10 12.29
C LEU A 119 16.99 -8.47 12.80
N VAL A 120 17.25 -8.76 14.08
CA VAL A 120 16.84 -10.01 14.72
C VAL A 120 15.56 -9.78 15.49
N SER A 121 14.46 -10.42 15.06
CA SER A 121 13.14 -10.37 15.69
C SER A 121 12.66 -8.96 16.08
N PRO A 122 12.66 -7.99 15.16
CA PRO A 122 12.20 -6.65 15.47
C PRO A 122 10.71 -6.68 15.84
N GLN A 123 10.36 -6.06 16.96
CA GLN A 123 8.98 -6.08 17.48
C GLN A 123 8.22 -4.80 17.17
N ASP A 124 8.92 -3.67 17.06
CA ASP A 124 8.33 -2.36 16.82
C ASP A 124 8.56 -1.91 15.36
N PRO A 125 7.47 -1.77 14.56
CA PRO A 125 7.55 -1.27 13.19
C PRO A 125 8.14 0.15 13.08
N GLY A 126 7.93 0.99 14.11
CA GLY A 126 8.48 2.35 14.15
C GLY A 126 10.01 2.34 14.23
N ASN A 127 10.58 1.46 15.05
CA ASN A 127 12.03 1.28 15.14
C ASN A 127 12.61 0.73 13.83
N VAL A 128 11.94 -0.24 13.20
CA VAL A 128 12.34 -0.76 11.88
C VAL A 128 12.38 0.37 10.85
N GLY A 129 11.33 1.18 10.77
CA GLY A 129 11.26 2.31 9.86
C GLY A 129 12.34 3.35 10.11
N THR A 130 12.70 3.61 11.36
CA THR A 130 13.79 4.53 11.73
C THR A 130 15.14 3.99 11.28
N ILE A 131 15.41 2.72 11.49
CA ILE A 131 16.66 2.07 11.05
C ILE A 131 16.76 2.13 9.52
N LEU A 132 15.70 1.78 8.79
CA LEU A 132 15.69 1.82 7.33
C LEU A 132 15.97 3.24 6.79
N ARG A 133 15.36 4.27 7.37
CA ARG A 133 15.65 5.66 6.98
C ARG A 133 17.10 6.07 7.28
N SER A 134 17.66 5.59 8.39
CA SER A 134 19.08 5.86 8.72
C SER A 134 20.02 5.17 7.75
N MET A 135 19.72 3.94 7.34
CA MET A 135 20.48 3.22 6.31
C MET A 135 20.45 3.95 4.97
N ASP A 136 19.27 4.37 4.53
CA ASP A 136 19.10 5.12 3.28
C ASP A 136 19.90 6.44 3.30
N ALA A 137 19.88 7.15 4.42
CA ALA A 137 20.60 8.42 4.60
C ALA A 137 22.14 8.28 4.53
N VAL A 138 22.70 7.12 4.88
CA VAL A 138 24.14 6.85 4.83
C VAL A 138 24.56 6.04 3.59
N GLY A 139 23.62 5.73 2.71
CA GLY A 139 23.87 4.98 1.47
C GLY A 139 24.19 3.49 1.70
N ALA A 140 23.66 2.90 2.75
CA ALA A 140 23.87 1.49 3.08
C ALA A 140 22.82 0.58 2.45
#